data_37a90788d93b2796535b07f2e4e1f256
#
_entry.id   37a90788d93b2796535b07f2e4e1f256
#
_cell.length_a   1.000
_cell.length_b   1.000
_cell.length_c   1.000
_cell.angle_alpha   90.00
_cell.angle_beta   90.00
_cell.angle_gamma   90.00
#
_symmetry.space_group_name_H-M   'P 1'
#
loop_
_entity.id
_entity.type
_entity.pdbx_description
1 polymer ?
#
loop_
_entity_poly.entity_id
_entity_poly.type
_entity_poly.pdbx_seq_one_letter_code
_entity_poly.pdbx_strand_id
1 'polypeptide(L)'
;MRRRQSVKVVFLTRYDRSRASSRVRVYDYLPHLQRMGFQCQVLPFPPKLTSVTKMRYLFQALWFAGWADVVVFQKLVIRKVFVDLLRRVNPRIVFDFDDALWTPPDAFSHDPQVRALYQVQVRYLHHILTQARCVIAGNYYLARYAMQFASSVHVIPSSVDLERYPLKVTWSDEEKVVFGWIGSPENLVDFKSAQEGLRRFFLQFGAKAMLKIVSTSPLSLDGVPVQFERWELDRDVDFLHSFDVGLMPLNDTERSRGRCGFKAIQYMAVGLPVIASPVGAATEIVEHECTGFLASTAEEWEEALMRLASDKDLRMRLGRAGREKVERLFSIQGNAPKLATILREVASS
;
A
#
# COMPACT_ATOMS: atom_id res chain seq x y z
N MET A 1 -29.07 15.11 25.31
CA MET A 1 -28.04 14.65 24.34
C MET A 1 -26.66 14.83 24.98
N ARG A 2 -25.99 13.75 25.43
CA ARG A 2 -24.59 13.84 25.88
C ARG A 2 -23.73 14.23 24.66
N ARG A 3 -23.02 15.37 24.69
CA ARG A 3 -22.02 15.73 23.69
C ARG A 3 -21.08 14.52 23.59
N ARG A 4 -21.04 13.83 22.44
CA ARG A 4 -20.03 12.80 22.17
C ARG A 4 -18.68 13.49 22.33
N GLN A 5 -17.94 13.13 23.37
CA GLN A 5 -16.61 13.65 23.60
C GLN A 5 -15.74 13.27 22.39
N SER A 6 -15.04 14.25 21.79
CA SER A 6 -14.22 13.99 20.62
C SER A 6 -13.04 13.11 21.03
N VAL A 7 -12.83 12.01 20.32
CA VAL A 7 -11.70 11.09 20.59
C VAL A 7 -10.40 11.69 20.04
N LYS A 8 -9.40 11.78 20.88
CA LYS A 8 -8.06 12.29 20.54
C LYS A 8 -7.14 11.15 20.14
N VAL A 9 -6.55 11.23 18.95
CA VAL A 9 -5.66 10.19 18.41
C VAL A 9 -4.33 10.79 17.99
N VAL A 10 -3.24 10.19 18.42
CA VAL A 10 -1.92 10.49 17.87
C VAL A 10 -1.43 9.33 17.01
N PHE A 11 -1.03 9.65 15.79
CA PHE A 11 -0.40 8.71 14.86
C PHE A 11 1.12 8.91 14.87
N LEU A 12 1.84 7.91 15.35
CA LEU A 12 3.30 7.83 15.27
C LEU A 12 3.65 7.07 14.00
N THR A 13 3.97 7.79 12.91
CA THR A 13 4.15 7.20 11.60
C THR A 13 5.62 6.90 11.28
N ARG A 14 5.87 5.84 10.50
CA ARG A 14 7.22 5.51 10.05
C ARG A 14 7.79 6.57 9.12
N TYR A 15 6.94 7.19 8.30
CA TYR A 15 7.31 8.18 7.29
C TYR A 15 6.37 9.39 7.36
N ASP A 16 6.78 10.47 6.73
CA ASP A 16 5.93 11.63 6.46
C ASP A 16 4.96 11.36 5.27
N ARG A 17 4.22 12.38 4.85
CA ARG A 17 3.22 12.30 3.76
C ARG A 17 3.84 11.94 2.40
N SER A 18 5.13 12.17 2.18
CA SER A 18 5.78 11.91 0.89
C SER A 18 5.84 10.41 0.55
N ARG A 19 5.80 9.53 1.55
CA ARG A 19 5.83 8.09 1.34
C ARG A 19 4.43 7.49 1.33
N ALA A 20 4.13 6.69 0.29
CA ALA A 20 2.82 6.11 0.04
C ALA A 20 2.23 5.36 1.25
N SER A 21 3.02 4.54 1.95
CA SER A 21 2.54 3.76 3.10
C SER A 21 1.90 4.64 4.18
N SER A 22 2.61 5.66 4.69
CA SER A 22 2.04 6.55 5.71
C SER A 22 0.96 7.45 5.14
N ARG A 23 1.09 7.93 3.88
CA ARG A 23 0.06 8.73 3.19
C ARG A 23 -1.26 7.98 3.16
N VAL A 24 -1.27 6.78 2.63
CA VAL A 24 -2.47 5.95 2.40
C VAL A 24 -3.08 5.42 3.69
N ARG A 25 -2.23 5.08 4.67
CA ARG A 25 -2.71 4.49 5.94
C ARG A 25 -3.14 5.52 6.97
N VAL A 26 -2.62 6.76 6.89
CA VAL A 26 -2.88 7.79 7.91
C VAL A 26 -3.32 9.11 7.28
N TYR A 27 -2.47 9.76 6.47
CA TYR A 27 -2.73 11.14 6.06
C TYR A 27 -4.02 11.30 5.24
N ASP A 28 -4.31 10.35 4.35
CA ASP A 28 -5.54 10.39 3.52
C ASP A 28 -6.80 10.08 4.34
N TYR A 29 -6.68 9.42 5.51
CA TYR A 29 -7.78 9.18 6.44
C TYR A 29 -8.11 10.38 7.34
N LEU A 30 -7.17 11.31 7.59
CA LEU A 30 -7.35 12.39 8.54
C LEU A 30 -8.59 13.25 8.29
N PRO A 31 -8.89 13.72 7.05
CA PRO A 31 -10.07 14.52 6.79
C PRO A 31 -11.37 13.78 7.13
N HIS A 32 -11.41 12.47 6.84
CA HIS A 32 -12.58 11.61 7.13
C HIS A 32 -12.76 11.39 8.63
N LEU A 33 -11.70 11.10 9.37
CA LEU A 33 -11.73 10.96 10.82
C LEU A 33 -12.13 12.27 11.52
N GLN A 34 -11.61 13.42 11.05
CA GLN A 34 -11.99 14.74 11.58
C GLN A 34 -13.48 15.03 11.39
N ARG A 35 -14.04 14.73 10.20
CA ARG A 35 -15.51 14.83 9.95
C ARG A 35 -16.33 13.91 10.87
N MET A 36 -15.75 12.81 11.35
CA MET A 36 -16.37 11.89 12.31
C MET A 36 -16.15 12.29 13.77
N GLY A 37 -15.56 13.46 14.04
CA GLY A 37 -15.39 14.02 15.40
C GLY A 37 -14.11 13.60 16.09
N PHE A 38 -13.09 13.10 15.38
CA PHE A 38 -11.79 12.82 15.95
C PHE A 38 -10.88 14.06 15.92
N GLN A 39 -10.05 14.22 16.95
CA GLN A 39 -8.93 15.15 16.95
C GLN A 39 -7.64 14.36 16.70
N CYS A 40 -7.04 14.56 15.54
CA CYS A 40 -5.88 13.79 15.12
C CYS A 40 -4.60 14.63 15.12
N GLN A 41 -3.52 14.06 15.65
CA GLN A 41 -2.16 14.57 15.53
C GLN A 41 -1.29 13.52 14.83
N VAL A 42 -0.33 13.95 14.02
CA VAL A 42 0.61 13.04 13.35
C VAL A 42 2.03 13.45 13.69
N LEU A 43 2.81 12.50 14.16
CA LEU A 43 4.22 12.67 14.45
C LEU A 43 5.05 11.67 13.63
N PRO A 44 5.62 12.08 12.48
CA PRO A 44 6.46 11.23 11.67
C PRO A 44 7.81 10.97 12.33
N PHE A 45 8.30 9.74 12.19
CA PHE A 45 9.61 9.38 12.69
C PHE A 45 10.70 10.12 11.89
N PRO A 46 11.71 10.73 12.56
CA PRO A 46 12.69 11.55 11.87
C PRO A 46 13.55 10.74 10.91
N PRO A 47 13.81 11.23 9.68
CA PRO A 47 14.59 10.50 8.69
C PRO A 47 16.08 10.37 9.05
N LYS A 48 16.61 11.35 9.80
CA LYS A 48 18.00 11.34 10.31
C LYS A 48 17.99 11.19 11.83
N LEU A 49 18.63 10.15 12.32
CA LEU A 49 18.69 9.81 13.75
C LEU A 49 19.99 10.29 14.38
N THR A 50 20.02 11.54 14.83
CA THR A 50 21.03 12.03 15.79
C THR A 50 20.52 11.81 17.21
N SER A 51 21.40 11.94 18.22
CA SER A 51 20.99 11.87 19.64
C SER A 51 19.94 12.94 19.97
N VAL A 52 20.10 14.15 19.41
CA VAL A 52 19.18 15.28 19.62
C VAL A 52 17.82 14.98 18.99
N THR A 53 17.76 14.52 17.73
CA THR A 53 16.50 14.23 17.05
C THR A 53 15.76 13.06 17.69
N LYS A 54 16.47 12.03 18.19
CA LYS A 54 15.88 10.93 18.95
C LYS A 54 15.24 11.41 20.26
N MET A 55 15.95 12.23 21.03
CA MET A 55 15.47 12.77 22.29
C MET A 55 14.26 13.66 22.07
N ARG A 56 14.34 14.59 21.10
CA ARG A 56 13.21 15.47 20.73
C ARG A 56 11.97 14.66 20.32
N TYR A 57 12.16 13.64 19.45
CA TYR A 57 11.06 12.78 19.04
C TYR A 57 10.43 12.05 20.20
N LEU A 58 11.24 11.50 21.11
CA LEU A 58 10.75 10.82 22.30
C LEU A 58 9.91 11.74 23.18
N PHE A 59 10.41 12.95 23.48
CA PHE A 59 9.64 13.93 24.27
C PHE A 59 8.32 14.28 23.62
N GLN A 60 8.30 14.54 22.30
CA GLN A 60 7.08 14.83 21.56
C GLN A 60 6.11 13.64 21.57
N ALA A 61 6.61 12.42 21.38
CA ALA A 61 5.80 11.20 21.41
C ALA A 61 5.16 10.97 22.78
N LEU A 62 5.90 11.18 23.87
CA LEU A 62 5.37 11.09 25.24
C LEU A 62 4.34 12.17 25.55
N TRP A 63 4.62 13.41 25.12
CA TRP A 63 3.67 14.51 25.24
C TRP A 63 2.35 14.23 24.54
N PHE A 64 2.40 13.83 23.28
CA PHE A 64 1.21 13.49 22.52
C PHE A 64 0.52 12.22 23.04
N ALA A 65 1.26 11.24 23.54
CA ALA A 65 0.66 10.05 24.17
C ALA A 65 -0.14 10.42 25.43
N GLY A 66 0.35 11.38 26.24
CA GLY A 66 -0.40 11.91 27.39
C GLY A 66 -1.62 12.75 27.02
N TRP A 67 -1.62 13.38 25.85
CA TRP A 67 -2.76 14.15 25.32
C TRP A 67 -3.83 13.28 24.68
N ALA A 68 -3.44 12.15 24.06
CA ALA A 68 -4.31 11.32 23.24
C ALA A 68 -5.12 10.31 24.06
N ASP A 69 -6.30 9.96 23.58
CA ASP A 69 -7.05 8.80 24.07
C ASP A 69 -6.51 7.49 23.47
N VAL A 70 -5.97 7.54 22.25
CA VAL A 70 -5.38 6.39 21.54
C VAL A 70 -4.06 6.78 20.88
N VAL A 71 -3.06 5.91 21.00
CA VAL A 71 -1.75 6.02 20.31
C VAL A 71 -1.68 4.98 19.20
N VAL A 72 -1.55 5.42 17.96
CA VAL A 72 -1.42 4.53 16.78
C VAL A 72 0.02 4.54 16.29
N PHE A 73 0.68 3.38 16.29
CA PHE A 73 1.96 3.17 15.64
C PHE A 73 1.73 2.70 14.21
N GLN A 74 1.97 3.54 13.22
CA GLN A 74 1.84 3.14 11.82
C GLN A 74 3.19 2.69 11.27
N LYS A 75 3.35 1.37 11.04
CA LYS A 75 4.57 0.74 10.47
C LYS A 75 5.86 1.06 11.25
N LEU A 76 5.73 1.63 12.43
CA LEU A 76 6.84 2.10 13.24
C LEU A 76 7.26 1.03 14.25
N VAL A 77 8.33 0.29 13.93
CA VAL A 77 8.95 -0.69 14.82
C VAL A 77 10.15 -0.04 15.50
N ILE A 78 10.08 0.10 16.83
CA ILE A 78 11.10 0.76 17.66
C ILE A 78 11.54 -0.15 18.82
N ARG A 79 12.60 0.22 19.50
CA ARG A 79 13.16 -0.55 20.64
C ARG A 79 12.10 -0.75 21.72
N LYS A 80 12.09 -1.94 22.33
CA LYS A 80 11.14 -2.34 23.38
C LYS A 80 10.97 -1.29 24.47
N VAL A 81 12.08 -0.75 25.00
CA VAL A 81 12.06 0.26 26.07
C VAL A 81 11.22 1.50 25.73
N PHE A 82 11.19 1.92 24.46
CA PHE A 82 10.38 3.06 24.05
C PHE A 82 8.88 2.71 23.95
N VAL A 83 8.57 1.50 23.50
CA VAL A 83 7.20 1.00 23.51
C VAL A 83 6.68 0.92 24.94
N ASP A 84 7.47 0.34 25.87
CA ASP A 84 7.11 0.19 27.29
C ASP A 84 6.94 1.55 27.98
N LEU A 85 7.79 2.52 27.65
CA LEU A 85 7.68 3.88 28.18
C LEU A 85 6.40 4.57 27.70
N LEU A 86 6.10 4.50 26.40
CA LEU A 86 4.87 5.05 25.84
C LEU A 86 3.62 4.37 26.41
N ARG A 87 3.67 3.04 26.60
CA ARG A 87 2.58 2.27 27.19
C ARG A 87 2.29 2.64 28.64
N ARG A 88 3.32 3.03 29.43
CA ARG A 88 3.11 3.56 30.80
C ARG A 88 2.36 4.88 30.82
N VAL A 89 2.54 5.72 29.79
CA VAL A 89 1.83 6.99 29.63
C VAL A 89 0.43 6.77 29.08
N ASN A 90 0.31 5.92 28.06
CA ASN A 90 -0.97 5.56 27.44
C ASN A 90 -0.98 4.08 27.04
N PRO A 91 -1.75 3.22 27.72
CA PRO A 91 -1.82 1.80 27.41
C PRO A 91 -2.66 1.45 26.17
N ARG A 92 -3.39 2.43 25.61
CA ARG A 92 -4.29 2.25 24.46
C ARG A 92 -3.52 2.37 23.16
N ILE A 93 -2.66 1.39 22.92
CA ILE A 93 -1.79 1.32 21.74
C ILE A 93 -2.49 0.52 20.64
N VAL A 94 -2.56 1.07 19.43
CA VAL A 94 -2.91 0.39 18.20
C VAL A 94 -1.67 0.28 17.33
N PHE A 95 -1.42 -0.89 16.74
CA PHE A 95 -0.35 -1.08 15.76
C PHE A 95 -0.94 -1.31 14.38
N ASP A 96 -0.61 -0.45 13.40
CA ASP A 96 -1.05 -0.53 12.00
C ASP A 96 0.13 -0.83 11.08
N PHE A 97 -0.02 -1.81 10.17
CA PHE A 97 1.03 -2.14 9.21
C PHE A 97 0.51 -2.72 7.89
N ASP A 98 1.26 -2.46 6.81
CA ASP A 98 0.90 -2.73 5.42
C ASP A 98 1.98 -3.52 4.64
N ASP A 99 2.99 -4.03 5.34
CA ASP A 99 4.10 -4.83 4.77
C ASP A 99 4.53 -5.96 5.71
N ALA A 100 5.16 -7.01 5.17
CA ALA A 100 5.82 -8.07 5.93
C ALA A 100 7.09 -7.52 6.60
N LEU A 101 6.94 -6.87 7.76
CA LEU A 101 8.02 -6.20 8.49
C LEU A 101 9.05 -7.16 9.10
N TRP A 102 8.82 -8.45 9.04
CA TRP A 102 9.70 -9.50 9.52
C TRP A 102 10.68 -10.02 8.46
N THR A 103 10.49 -9.64 7.19
CA THR A 103 11.39 -10.02 6.09
C THR A 103 12.18 -8.81 5.58
N PRO A 104 13.46 -8.99 5.20
CA PRO A 104 14.23 -7.95 4.51
C PRO A 104 13.65 -7.66 3.11
N PRO A 105 13.98 -6.51 2.51
CA PRO A 105 13.71 -6.27 1.09
C PRO A 105 14.39 -7.33 0.22
N ASP A 106 13.69 -7.78 -0.84
CA ASP A 106 14.16 -8.88 -1.70
C ASP A 106 15.57 -8.63 -2.29
N ALA A 107 15.84 -7.37 -2.66
CA ALA A 107 17.15 -6.95 -3.18
C ALA A 107 18.32 -7.16 -2.18
N PHE A 108 18.04 -7.24 -0.89
CA PHE A 108 19.03 -7.38 0.19
C PHE A 108 18.83 -8.65 1.02
N SER A 109 17.96 -9.55 0.58
CA SER A 109 17.58 -10.77 1.34
C SER A 109 18.75 -11.73 1.56
N HIS A 110 19.78 -11.67 0.74
CA HIS A 110 20.98 -12.51 0.82
C HIS A 110 22.11 -11.89 1.67
N ASP A 111 22.03 -10.59 2.01
CA ASP A 111 23.03 -9.91 2.81
C ASP A 111 22.98 -10.34 4.29
N PRO A 112 24.07 -10.94 4.85
CA PRO A 112 24.09 -11.39 6.24
C PRO A 112 23.89 -10.26 7.26
N GLN A 113 24.40 -9.05 6.97
CA GLN A 113 24.28 -7.89 7.87
C GLN A 113 22.81 -7.42 7.91
N VAL A 114 22.17 -7.36 6.74
CA VAL A 114 20.74 -7.00 6.65
C VAL A 114 19.89 -8.05 7.36
N ARG A 115 20.16 -9.34 7.18
CA ARG A 115 19.48 -10.42 7.92
C ARG A 115 19.60 -10.27 9.43
N ALA A 116 20.82 -9.99 9.94
CA ALA A 116 21.04 -9.79 11.38
C ALA A 116 20.25 -8.59 11.92
N LEU A 117 20.18 -7.49 11.17
CA LEU A 117 19.35 -6.33 11.52
C LEU A 117 17.86 -6.69 11.58
N TYR A 118 17.36 -7.45 10.61
CA TYR A 118 15.97 -7.89 10.60
C TYR A 118 15.63 -8.87 11.73
N GLN A 119 16.55 -9.74 12.15
CA GLN A 119 16.34 -10.58 13.34
C GLN A 119 16.13 -9.74 14.61
N VAL A 120 16.82 -8.61 14.74
CA VAL A 120 16.61 -7.67 15.84
C VAL A 120 15.27 -6.96 15.68
N GLN A 121 14.94 -6.50 14.47
CA GLN A 121 13.67 -5.84 14.17
C GLN A 121 12.46 -6.75 14.45
N VAL A 122 12.54 -8.03 14.11
CA VAL A 122 11.49 -9.03 14.38
C VAL A 122 11.20 -9.12 15.88
N ARG A 123 12.23 -9.13 16.74
CA ARG A 123 12.03 -9.14 18.20
C ARG A 123 11.31 -7.87 18.70
N TYR A 124 11.54 -6.71 18.07
CA TYR A 124 10.81 -5.49 18.38
C TYR A 124 9.38 -5.51 17.82
N LEU A 125 9.19 -6.07 16.62
CA LEU A 125 7.88 -6.27 16.03
C LEU A 125 7.01 -7.18 16.92
N HIS A 126 7.52 -8.34 17.35
CA HIS A 126 6.78 -9.24 18.25
C HIS A 126 6.41 -8.54 19.55
N HIS A 127 7.34 -7.76 20.13
CA HIS A 127 7.06 -7.03 21.34
C HIS A 127 5.91 -6.02 21.15
N ILE A 128 5.93 -5.20 20.08
CA ILE A 128 4.85 -4.22 19.87
C ILE A 128 3.51 -4.90 19.55
N LEU A 129 3.51 -6.00 18.78
CA LEU A 129 2.30 -6.79 18.52
C LEU A 129 1.68 -7.34 19.82
N THR A 130 2.52 -7.85 20.75
CA THR A 130 2.07 -8.35 22.05
C THR A 130 1.59 -7.23 22.98
N GLN A 131 2.17 -6.02 22.88
CA GLN A 131 1.79 -4.90 23.75
C GLN A 131 0.63 -4.07 23.20
N ALA A 132 0.30 -4.20 21.93
CA ALA A 132 -0.81 -3.48 21.30
C ALA A 132 -2.16 -3.98 21.84
N ARG A 133 -3.05 -3.06 22.15
CA ARG A 133 -4.45 -3.36 22.51
C ARG A 133 -5.22 -3.90 21.30
N CYS A 134 -4.84 -3.42 20.11
CA CYS A 134 -5.42 -3.82 18.83
C CYS A 134 -4.36 -3.71 17.73
N VAL A 135 -4.41 -4.62 16.77
CA VAL A 135 -3.57 -4.60 15.56
C VAL A 135 -4.45 -4.42 14.34
N ILE A 136 -4.05 -3.51 13.45
CA ILE A 136 -4.69 -3.30 12.15
C ILE A 136 -3.70 -3.76 11.06
N ALA A 137 -4.08 -4.80 10.34
CA ALA A 137 -3.31 -5.36 9.25
C ALA A 137 -3.88 -4.92 7.90
N GLY A 138 -3.00 -4.66 6.93
CA GLY A 138 -3.41 -4.21 5.60
C GLY A 138 -3.95 -5.32 4.69
N ASN A 139 -3.78 -6.60 5.04
CA ASN A 139 -4.34 -7.76 4.34
C ASN A 139 -4.41 -8.98 5.26
N TYR A 140 -5.04 -10.05 4.79
CA TYR A 140 -5.20 -11.29 5.58
C TYR A 140 -3.90 -12.05 5.84
N TYR A 141 -2.90 -11.95 4.96
CA TYR A 141 -1.58 -12.56 5.19
C TYR A 141 -0.89 -11.94 6.41
N LEU A 142 -0.91 -10.60 6.49
CA LEU A 142 -0.38 -9.86 7.63
C LEU A 142 -1.18 -10.11 8.91
N ALA A 143 -2.51 -10.20 8.79
CA ALA A 143 -3.38 -10.49 9.93
C ALA A 143 -3.08 -11.87 10.54
N ARG A 144 -2.92 -12.90 9.71
CA ARG A 144 -2.53 -14.26 10.17
C ARG A 144 -1.21 -14.26 10.94
N TYR A 145 -0.24 -13.47 10.48
CA TYR A 145 1.02 -13.33 11.23
C TYR A 145 0.79 -12.65 12.59
N ALA A 146 0.05 -11.54 12.61
CA ALA A 146 -0.22 -10.79 13.83
C ALA A 146 -1.01 -11.57 14.89
N MET A 147 -1.94 -12.43 14.46
CA MET A 147 -2.76 -13.30 15.35
C MET A 147 -1.92 -14.26 16.20
N GLN A 148 -0.68 -14.53 15.85
CA GLN A 148 0.24 -15.34 16.66
C GLN A 148 0.71 -14.59 17.93
N PHE A 149 0.56 -13.25 17.99
CA PHE A 149 1.11 -12.42 19.05
C PHE A 149 0.08 -11.49 19.70
N ALA A 150 -0.99 -11.15 18.98
CA ALA A 150 -2.01 -10.20 19.41
C ALA A 150 -3.38 -10.85 19.51
N SER A 151 -4.14 -10.52 20.57
CA SER A 151 -5.48 -11.05 20.83
C SER A 151 -6.59 -10.36 20.02
N SER A 152 -6.35 -9.13 19.56
CA SER A 152 -7.31 -8.36 18.75
C SER A 152 -6.62 -7.92 17.46
N VAL A 153 -7.07 -8.49 16.33
CA VAL A 153 -6.53 -8.19 14.99
C VAL A 153 -7.67 -7.92 14.03
N HIS A 154 -7.60 -6.78 13.34
CA HIS A 154 -8.56 -6.39 12.32
C HIS A 154 -7.85 -6.20 10.97
N VAL A 155 -8.59 -6.45 9.88
CA VAL A 155 -8.10 -6.15 8.52
C VAL A 155 -8.76 -4.88 8.02
N ILE A 156 -7.95 -3.85 7.75
CA ILE A 156 -8.35 -2.68 6.99
C ILE A 156 -7.40 -2.60 5.80
N PRO A 157 -7.87 -2.86 4.57
CA PRO A 157 -7.01 -2.80 3.39
C PRO A 157 -6.49 -1.38 3.13
N SER A 158 -5.39 -1.26 2.41
CA SER A 158 -5.00 0.02 1.83
C SER A 158 -6.12 0.53 0.95
N SER A 159 -6.45 1.81 1.06
CA SER A 159 -7.65 2.38 0.45
C SER A 159 -7.34 3.70 -0.24
N VAL A 160 -8.14 4.04 -1.24
CA VAL A 160 -8.06 5.31 -1.97
C VAL A 160 -9.22 6.21 -1.58
N ASP A 161 -8.97 7.52 -1.58
CA ASP A 161 -10.03 8.51 -1.50
C ASP A 161 -10.64 8.70 -2.90
N LEU A 162 -11.88 8.24 -3.08
CA LEU A 162 -12.55 8.28 -4.37
C LEU A 162 -12.70 9.69 -4.96
N GLU A 163 -12.76 10.72 -4.11
CA GLU A 163 -12.81 12.12 -4.55
C GLU A 163 -11.51 12.54 -5.28
N ARG A 164 -10.38 11.89 -4.96
CA ARG A 164 -9.08 12.14 -5.58
C ARG A 164 -8.81 11.28 -6.82
N TYR A 165 -9.61 10.24 -7.05
CA TYR A 165 -9.44 9.28 -8.15
C TYR A 165 -10.67 9.28 -9.06
N PRO A 166 -10.88 10.34 -9.89
CA PRO A 166 -11.94 10.36 -10.88
C PRO A 166 -11.74 9.26 -11.91
N LEU A 167 -12.85 8.75 -12.45
CA LEU A 167 -12.80 7.77 -13.53
C LEU A 167 -12.11 8.34 -14.78
N LYS A 168 -11.33 7.53 -15.45
CA LYS A 168 -10.82 7.82 -16.80
C LYS A 168 -12.00 7.85 -17.76
N VAL A 169 -12.25 9.01 -18.37
CA VAL A 169 -13.36 9.20 -19.32
C VAL A 169 -12.91 9.09 -20.78
N THR A 170 -11.67 9.46 -21.07
CA THR A 170 -11.09 9.39 -22.42
C THR A 170 -10.19 8.17 -22.53
N TRP A 171 -10.64 7.20 -23.30
CA TRP A 171 -9.82 6.07 -23.75
C TRP A 171 -9.22 6.47 -25.09
N SER A 172 -7.91 6.35 -25.21
CA SER A 172 -7.26 6.70 -26.47
C SER A 172 -7.85 5.87 -27.61
N ASP A 173 -8.41 6.57 -28.60
CA ASP A 173 -8.67 6.01 -29.93
C ASP A 173 -7.36 5.93 -30.73
N GLU A 174 -6.24 6.26 -30.07
CA GLU A 174 -4.91 6.24 -30.64
C GLU A 174 -4.48 4.81 -30.96
N GLU A 175 -3.73 4.69 -32.02
CA GLU A 175 -3.17 3.44 -32.53
C GLU A 175 -2.25 2.71 -31.55
N LYS A 176 -2.08 3.23 -30.31
CA LYS A 176 -1.08 2.75 -29.37
C LYS A 176 -1.62 2.56 -27.95
N VAL A 177 -1.66 1.30 -27.50
CA VAL A 177 -2.09 0.94 -26.14
C VAL A 177 -0.93 1.13 -25.13
N VAL A 178 -1.22 1.82 -24.01
CA VAL A 178 -0.24 2.10 -22.96
C VAL A 178 -0.43 1.15 -21.77
N PHE A 179 0.52 0.24 -21.60
CA PHE A 179 0.65 -0.56 -20.38
C PHE A 179 1.45 0.22 -19.35
N GLY A 180 0.86 0.54 -18.21
CA GLY A 180 1.47 1.43 -17.23
C GLY A 180 1.86 0.74 -15.94
N TRP A 181 2.98 1.20 -15.38
CA TRP A 181 3.40 0.85 -14.03
C TRP A 181 3.86 2.10 -13.27
N ILE A 182 3.39 2.25 -12.02
CA ILE A 182 3.80 3.34 -11.14
C ILE A 182 4.35 2.76 -9.82
N GLY A 183 5.50 3.23 -9.36
CA GLY A 183 6.05 2.76 -8.09
C GLY A 183 7.48 3.18 -7.80
N SER A 184 7.96 2.77 -6.62
CA SER A 184 9.33 3.04 -6.19
C SER A 184 10.34 2.10 -6.89
N PRO A 185 11.58 2.57 -7.07
CA PRO A 185 12.63 1.82 -7.79
C PRO A 185 12.91 0.43 -7.23
N GLU A 186 12.78 0.27 -5.90
CA GLU A 186 13.02 -0.99 -5.23
C GLU A 186 12.10 -2.12 -5.70
N ASN A 187 10.95 -1.76 -6.30
CA ASN A 187 9.97 -2.70 -6.80
C ASN A 187 10.11 -2.99 -8.30
N LEU A 188 11.07 -2.36 -9.00
CA LEU A 188 11.34 -2.64 -10.42
C LEU A 188 11.89 -4.06 -10.62
N VAL A 189 12.52 -4.64 -9.62
CA VAL A 189 12.98 -6.04 -9.63
C VAL A 189 11.83 -7.05 -9.87
N ASP A 190 10.61 -6.66 -9.55
CA ASP A 190 9.43 -7.51 -9.73
C ASP A 190 9.09 -7.75 -11.21
N PHE A 191 9.54 -6.89 -12.12
CA PHE A 191 9.38 -7.10 -13.57
C PHE A 191 10.04 -8.38 -14.08
N LYS A 192 10.98 -8.95 -13.33
CA LYS A 192 11.57 -10.24 -13.67
C LYS A 192 10.52 -11.34 -13.85
N SER A 193 9.43 -11.29 -13.09
CA SER A 193 8.32 -12.27 -13.19
C SER A 193 7.49 -12.15 -14.48
N ALA A 194 7.47 -10.97 -15.11
CA ALA A 194 6.69 -10.68 -16.31
C ALA A 194 7.56 -10.48 -17.57
N GLN A 195 8.89 -10.42 -17.41
CA GLN A 195 9.81 -9.97 -18.47
C GLN A 195 9.66 -10.76 -19.77
N GLU A 196 9.62 -12.09 -19.67
CA GLU A 196 9.55 -12.92 -20.89
C GLU A 196 8.18 -12.79 -21.58
N GLY A 197 7.07 -12.74 -20.84
CA GLY A 197 5.75 -12.51 -21.43
C GLY A 197 5.66 -11.12 -22.10
N LEU A 198 6.18 -10.07 -21.46
CA LEU A 198 6.30 -8.75 -22.05
C LEU A 198 7.13 -8.77 -23.34
N ARG A 199 8.30 -9.42 -23.33
CA ARG A 199 9.17 -9.53 -24.51
C ARG A 199 8.45 -10.20 -25.70
N ARG A 200 7.77 -11.34 -25.47
CA ARG A 200 7.04 -12.07 -26.50
C ARG A 200 5.89 -11.22 -27.05
N PHE A 201 5.12 -10.58 -26.18
CA PHE A 201 4.06 -9.68 -26.58
C PHE A 201 4.56 -8.54 -27.48
N PHE A 202 5.62 -7.82 -27.07
CA PHE A 202 6.12 -6.70 -27.87
C PHE A 202 6.78 -7.12 -29.19
N LEU A 203 7.37 -8.32 -29.25
CA LEU A 203 7.85 -8.90 -30.51
C LEU A 203 6.72 -9.14 -31.51
N GLN A 204 5.56 -9.58 -31.02
CA GLN A 204 4.41 -9.91 -31.87
C GLN A 204 3.53 -8.68 -32.16
N PHE A 205 3.24 -7.86 -31.16
CA PHE A 205 2.31 -6.73 -31.28
C PHE A 205 2.97 -5.47 -31.86
N GLY A 206 4.26 -5.34 -31.73
CA GLY A 206 5.07 -4.27 -32.32
C GLY A 206 4.82 -2.88 -31.74
N ALA A 207 4.91 -1.86 -32.59
CA ALA A 207 4.85 -0.45 -32.21
C ALA A 207 3.45 0.04 -31.77
N LYS A 208 2.43 -0.79 -31.88
CA LYS A 208 1.05 -0.46 -31.46
C LYS A 208 0.83 -0.51 -29.96
N ALA A 209 1.85 -0.84 -29.19
CA ALA A 209 1.82 -0.80 -27.73
C ALA A 209 3.11 -0.24 -27.18
N MET A 210 3.07 0.19 -25.92
CA MET A 210 4.24 0.64 -25.17
C MET A 210 4.11 0.32 -23.69
N LEU A 211 5.24 0.10 -23.01
CA LEU A 211 5.32 0.05 -21.57
C LEU A 211 5.73 1.43 -21.04
N LYS A 212 4.89 2.04 -20.18
CA LYS A 212 5.19 3.30 -19.51
C LYS A 212 5.51 3.05 -18.04
N ILE A 213 6.71 3.45 -17.63
CA ILE A 213 7.20 3.32 -16.26
C ILE A 213 7.25 4.69 -15.60
N VAL A 214 6.47 4.87 -14.53
CA VAL A 214 6.48 6.08 -13.69
C VAL A 214 7.18 5.77 -12.39
N SER A 215 8.37 6.33 -12.21
CA SER A 215 9.25 6.06 -11.06
C SER A 215 10.25 7.18 -10.83
N THR A 216 11.06 7.08 -9.78
CA THR A 216 12.21 7.99 -9.58
C THR A 216 13.49 7.49 -10.27
N SER A 217 13.47 6.26 -10.82
CA SER A 217 14.57 5.68 -11.60
C SER A 217 14.01 4.95 -12.82
N PRO A 218 14.71 4.99 -13.96
CA PRO A 218 14.30 4.29 -15.17
C PRO A 218 14.42 2.77 -15.02
N LEU A 219 13.64 2.05 -15.84
CA LEU A 219 13.75 0.62 -16.07
C LEU A 219 14.11 0.38 -17.53
N SER A 220 15.04 -0.53 -17.78
CA SER A 220 15.30 -1.08 -19.11
C SER A 220 15.01 -2.57 -19.10
N LEU A 221 14.23 -3.03 -20.07
CA LEU A 221 13.91 -4.45 -20.28
C LEU A 221 14.27 -4.80 -21.71
N ASP A 222 15.02 -5.87 -21.87
CA ASP A 222 15.44 -6.33 -23.21
C ASP A 222 14.24 -6.71 -24.08
N GLY A 223 14.21 -6.17 -25.30
CA GLY A 223 13.13 -6.41 -26.27
C GLY A 223 11.77 -5.75 -25.92
N VAL A 224 11.72 -4.84 -24.95
CA VAL A 224 10.49 -4.15 -24.53
C VAL A 224 10.65 -2.63 -24.73
N PRO A 225 9.79 -1.96 -25.51
CA PRO A 225 9.82 -0.51 -25.66
C PRO A 225 9.32 0.17 -24.39
N VAL A 226 10.24 0.71 -23.60
CA VAL A 226 9.93 1.38 -22.32
C VAL A 226 10.00 2.89 -22.49
N GLN A 227 8.90 3.59 -22.12
CA GLN A 227 8.88 5.03 -21.91
C GLN A 227 9.01 5.28 -20.40
N PHE A 228 10.00 6.04 -19.99
CA PHE A 228 10.18 6.47 -18.61
C PHE A 228 9.58 7.86 -18.39
N GLU A 229 8.84 8.02 -17.30
CA GLU A 229 8.38 9.30 -16.78
C GLU A 229 8.73 9.42 -15.30
N ARG A 230 9.29 10.58 -14.90
CA ARG A 230 9.69 10.79 -13.51
C ARG A 230 8.44 10.99 -12.64
N TRP A 231 8.37 10.20 -11.56
CA TRP A 231 7.28 10.35 -10.58
C TRP A 231 7.37 11.68 -9.83
N GLU A 232 6.25 12.34 -9.66
CA GLU A 232 6.06 13.57 -8.91
C GLU A 232 4.91 13.43 -7.93
N LEU A 233 5.07 14.03 -6.74
CA LEU A 233 4.02 14.04 -5.74
C LEU A 233 2.78 14.78 -6.25
N ASP A 234 1.60 14.29 -5.91
CA ASP A 234 0.27 14.83 -6.25
C ASP A 234 -0.10 14.76 -7.75
N ARG A 235 0.73 14.13 -8.61
CA ARG A 235 0.42 13.83 -10.02
C ARG A 235 0.05 12.37 -10.27
N ASP A 236 -0.21 11.61 -9.20
CA ASP A 236 -0.52 10.17 -9.33
C ASP A 236 -1.66 9.92 -10.32
N VAL A 237 -2.73 10.72 -10.28
CA VAL A 237 -3.92 10.54 -11.10
C VAL A 237 -3.65 10.86 -12.58
N ASP A 238 -2.85 11.90 -12.87
CA ASP A 238 -2.47 12.25 -14.25
C ASP A 238 -1.68 11.10 -14.90
N PHE A 239 -0.76 10.52 -14.14
CA PHE A 239 -0.02 9.34 -14.59
C PHE A 239 -0.94 8.16 -14.86
N LEU A 240 -1.87 7.86 -13.93
CA LEU A 240 -2.81 6.76 -14.10
C LEU A 240 -3.73 6.94 -15.31
N HIS A 241 -4.23 8.17 -15.54
CA HIS A 241 -5.05 8.47 -16.71
C HIS A 241 -4.30 8.35 -18.04
N SER A 242 -2.96 8.39 -18.03
CA SER A 242 -2.15 8.16 -19.21
C SER A 242 -1.95 6.66 -19.56
N PHE A 243 -2.44 5.74 -18.73
CA PHE A 243 -2.38 4.30 -18.97
C PHE A 243 -3.70 3.79 -19.52
N ASP A 244 -3.68 2.68 -20.25
CA ASP A 244 -4.86 1.92 -20.66
C ASP A 244 -5.01 0.61 -19.88
N VAL A 245 -3.91 0.09 -19.39
CA VAL A 245 -3.84 -1.12 -18.56
C VAL A 245 -2.80 -0.92 -17.47
N GLY A 246 -3.14 -1.22 -16.22
CA GLY A 246 -2.20 -1.21 -15.11
C GLY A 246 -1.46 -2.53 -14.94
N LEU A 247 -0.15 -2.50 -14.75
CA LEU A 247 0.65 -3.70 -14.50
C LEU A 247 1.10 -3.78 -13.04
N MET A 248 0.96 -4.96 -12.44
CA MET A 248 1.45 -5.25 -11.10
C MET A 248 2.18 -6.61 -11.07
N PRO A 249 3.34 -6.72 -11.74
CA PRO A 249 4.19 -7.89 -11.59
C PRO A 249 4.72 -7.98 -10.15
N LEU A 250 4.79 -9.19 -9.61
CA LEU A 250 5.33 -9.49 -8.31
C LEU A 250 6.09 -10.83 -8.37
N ASN A 251 7.32 -10.84 -7.82
CA ASN A 251 7.98 -12.11 -7.52
C ASN A 251 7.30 -12.77 -6.32
N ASP A 252 7.11 -14.09 -6.34
CA ASP A 252 6.50 -14.81 -5.21
C ASP A 252 7.51 -14.98 -4.07
N THR A 253 7.59 -13.98 -3.21
CA THR A 253 8.41 -13.96 -2.00
C THR A 253 7.53 -13.73 -0.77
N GLU A 254 8.04 -14.10 0.39
CA GLU A 254 7.35 -13.82 1.66
C GLU A 254 7.05 -12.33 1.82
N ARG A 255 7.98 -11.45 1.41
CA ARG A 255 7.79 -10.01 1.42
C ARG A 255 6.67 -9.57 0.48
N SER A 256 6.66 -10.07 -0.74
CA SER A 256 5.63 -9.72 -1.74
C SER A 256 4.24 -10.18 -1.33
N ARG A 257 4.13 -11.36 -0.69
CA ARG A 257 2.87 -11.85 -0.11
C ARG A 257 2.30 -10.91 0.97
N GLY A 258 3.16 -10.19 1.70
CA GLY A 258 2.76 -9.19 2.68
C GLY A 258 2.39 -7.82 2.11
N ARG A 259 2.65 -7.55 0.84
CA ARG A 259 2.27 -6.27 0.20
C ARG A 259 0.76 -6.15 0.04
N CYS A 260 0.22 -4.95 0.26
CA CYS A 260 -1.23 -4.70 0.23
C CYS A 260 -1.79 -4.35 -1.16
N GLY A 261 -1.05 -4.57 -2.24
CA GLY A 261 -1.52 -4.44 -3.63
C GLY A 261 -2.01 -3.05 -4.03
N PHE A 262 -1.53 -2.00 -3.38
CA PHE A 262 -2.06 -0.63 -3.54
C PHE A 262 -2.03 -0.13 -4.99
N LYS A 263 -1.06 -0.55 -5.81
CA LYS A 263 -1.03 -0.21 -7.24
C LYS A 263 -2.29 -0.69 -7.98
N ALA A 264 -2.68 -1.96 -7.78
CA ALA A 264 -3.89 -2.49 -8.40
C ALA A 264 -5.12 -1.71 -7.97
N ILE A 265 -5.21 -1.34 -6.69
CA ILE A 265 -6.31 -0.52 -6.16
C ILE A 265 -6.33 0.86 -6.85
N GLN A 266 -5.17 1.51 -7.05
CA GLN A 266 -5.09 2.80 -7.76
C GLN A 266 -5.53 2.68 -9.24
N TYR A 267 -5.07 1.64 -9.96
CA TYR A 267 -5.47 1.40 -11.35
C TYR A 267 -6.99 1.21 -11.45
N MET A 268 -7.53 0.31 -10.64
CA MET A 268 -8.97 0.04 -10.60
C MET A 268 -9.78 1.27 -10.14
N ALA A 269 -9.23 2.10 -9.27
CA ALA A 269 -9.89 3.33 -8.80
C ALA A 269 -10.16 4.32 -9.94
N VAL A 270 -9.30 4.41 -10.93
CA VAL A 270 -9.51 5.24 -12.13
C VAL A 270 -10.17 4.48 -13.29
N GLY A 271 -10.60 3.23 -13.05
CA GLY A 271 -11.30 2.43 -14.04
C GLY A 271 -10.38 1.71 -15.05
N LEU A 272 -9.12 1.47 -14.71
CA LEU A 272 -8.21 0.66 -15.53
C LEU A 272 -8.30 -0.82 -15.18
N PRO A 273 -8.28 -1.73 -16.17
CA PRO A 273 -8.05 -3.14 -15.93
C PRO A 273 -6.61 -3.38 -15.47
N VAL A 274 -6.39 -4.46 -14.73
CA VAL A 274 -5.08 -4.79 -14.15
C VAL A 274 -4.60 -6.15 -14.64
N ILE A 275 -3.31 -6.26 -15.01
CA ILE A 275 -2.62 -7.54 -15.07
C ILE A 275 -1.69 -7.65 -13.87
N ALA A 276 -1.87 -8.68 -13.05
CA ALA A 276 -1.10 -8.85 -11.82
C ALA A 276 -0.58 -10.29 -11.66
N SER A 277 0.58 -10.46 -11.02
CA SER A 277 0.99 -11.77 -10.53
C SER A 277 0.07 -12.22 -9.39
N PRO A 278 -0.34 -13.53 -9.31
CA PRO A 278 -1.24 -14.05 -8.29
C PRO A 278 -0.53 -14.24 -6.94
N VAL A 279 0.02 -13.15 -6.36
CA VAL A 279 0.82 -13.15 -5.15
C VAL A 279 0.18 -12.30 -4.05
N GLY A 280 -0.04 -12.90 -2.89
CA GLY A 280 -0.57 -12.22 -1.70
C GLY A 280 -1.90 -11.53 -1.97
N ALA A 281 -2.03 -10.26 -1.55
CA ALA A 281 -3.27 -9.49 -1.71
C ALA A 281 -3.71 -9.27 -3.17
N ALA A 282 -2.84 -9.48 -4.16
CA ALA A 282 -3.23 -9.36 -5.57
C ALA A 282 -4.39 -10.30 -5.93
N THR A 283 -4.42 -11.51 -5.35
CA THR A 283 -5.49 -12.49 -5.58
C THR A 283 -6.84 -12.10 -4.94
N GLU A 284 -6.83 -11.23 -3.95
CA GLU A 284 -8.03 -10.71 -3.30
C GLU A 284 -8.56 -9.47 -4.04
N ILE A 285 -7.64 -8.68 -4.62
CA ILE A 285 -7.93 -7.40 -5.29
C ILE A 285 -8.39 -7.65 -6.73
N VAL A 286 -7.62 -8.43 -7.50
CA VAL A 286 -7.89 -8.70 -8.92
C VAL A 286 -8.66 -10.01 -9.06
N GLU A 287 -9.88 -9.92 -9.60
CA GLU A 287 -10.68 -11.06 -10.01
C GLU A 287 -10.40 -11.37 -11.47
N HIS A 288 -9.83 -12.59 -11.71
CA HIS A 288 -9.44 -13.03 -13.04
C HIS A 288 -10.61 -12.95 -14.02
N GLU A 289 -10.40 -12.33 -15.20
CA GLU A 289 -11.41 -12.11 -16.27
C GLU A 289 -12.64 -11.24 -15.87
N CYS A 290 -12.67 -10.76 -14.62
CA CYS A 290 -13.75 -9.90 -14.13
C CYS A 290 -13.29 -8.44 -13.94
N THR A 291 -12.15 -8.23 -13.22
CA THR A 291 -11.59 -6.89 -12.98
C THR A 291 -10.19 -6.72 -13.59
N GLY A 292 -9.66 -7.77 -14.20
CA GLY A 292 -8.33 -7.83 -14.78
C GLY A 292 -7.90 -9.27 -15.00
N PHE A 293 -6.60 -9.49 -15.13
CA PHE A 293 -6.01 -10.81 -15.31
C PHE A 293 -5.00 -11.11 -14.22
N LEU A 294 -5.00 -12.36 -13.74
CA LEU A 294 -3.93 -12.91 -12.93
C LEU A 294 -3.05 -13.76 -13.85
N ALA A 295 -1.75 -13.48 -13.88
CA ALA A 295 -0.78 -14.14 -14.76
C ALA A 295 0.49 -14.50 -13.96
N SER A 296 0.88 -15.80 -14.03
CA SER A 296 2.03 -16.38 -13.33
C SER A 296 3.12 -16.86 -14.29
N THR A 297 2.75 -17.28 -15.51
CA THR A 297 3.69 -17.76 -16.53
C THR A 297 3.90 -16.73 -17.65
N ALA A 298 4.93 -16.90 -18.46
CA ALA A 298 5.19 -16.04 -19.61
C ALA A 298 4.03 -16.08 -20.61
N GLU A 299 3.44 -17.24 -20.81
CA GLU A 299 2.30 -17.47 -21.69
C GLU A 299 1.05 -16.73 -21.18
N GLU A 300 0.74 -16.80 -19.89
CA GLU A 300 -0.39 -16.09 -19.29
C GLU A 300 -0.21 -14.57 -19.33
N TRP A 301 1.02 -14.06 -19.12
CA TRP A 301 1.33 -12.64 -19.30
C TRP A 301 1.14 -12.20 -20.73
N GLU A 302 1.68 -12.95 -21.72
CA GLU A 302 1.54 -12.67 -23.14
C GLU A 302 0.07 -12.66 -23.56
N GLU A 303 -0.71 -13.69 -23.18
CA GLU A 303 -2.14 -13.79 -23.48
C GLU A 303 -2.94 -12.60 -22.90
N ALA A 304 -2.75 -12.28 -21.62
CA ALA A 304 -3.44 -11.17 -20.98
C ALA A 304 -3.11 -9.82 -21.65
N LEU A 305 -1.83 -9.60 -22.01
CA LEU A 305 -1.38 -8.42 -22.72
C LEU A 305 -2.03 -8.34 -24.12
N MET A 306 -2.05 -9.45 -24.89
CA MET A 306 -2.65 -9.51 -26.22
C MET A 306 -4.15 -9.24 -26.19
N ARG A 307 -4.88 -9.86 -25.26
CA ARG A 307 -6.34 -9.67 -25.09
C ARG A 307 -6.67 -8.21 -24.77
N LEU A 308 -5.95 -7.61 -23.82
CA LEU A 308 -6.19 -6.21 -23.44
C LEU A 308 -5.66 -5.21 -24.48
N ALA A 309 -4.64 -5.55 -25.27
CA ALA A 309 -4.19 -4.70 -26.37
C ALA A 309 -5.21 -4.65 -27.52
N SER A 310 -5.82 -5.79 -27.85
CA SER A 310 -6.66 -5.94 -29.03
C SER A 310 -8.13 -5.55 -28.81
N ASP A 311 -8.60 -5.47 -27.57
CA ASP A 311 -10.02 -5.28 -27.24
C ASP A 311 -10.23 -4.11 -26.27
N LYS A 312 -10.64 -2.95 -26.81
CA LYS A 312 -10.95 -1.73 -26.04
C LYS A 312 -12.18 -1.93 -25.15
N ASP A 313 -13.21 -2.63 -25.64
CA ASP A 313 -14.44 -2.84 -24.88
C ASP A 313 -14.19 -3.76 -23.68
N LEU A 314 -13.31 -4.76 -23.84
CA LEU A 314 -12.82 -5.58 -22.73
C LEU A 314 -12.11 -4.71 -21.69
N ARG A 315 -11.20 -3.81 -22.10
CA ARG A 315 -10.53 -2.89 -21.15
C ARG A 315 -11.54 -2.07 -20.37
N MET A 316 -12.51 -1.47 -21.04
CA MET A 316 -13.54 -0.64 -20.41
C MET A 316 -14.45 -1.44 -19.48
N ARG A 317 -14.85 -2.64 -19.85
CA ARG A 317 -15.70 -3.52 -19.04
C ARG A 317 -14.99 -3.97 -17.77
N LEU A 318 -13.76 -4.49 -17.88
CA LEU A 318 -12.98 -4.93 -16.71
C LEU A 318 -12.60 -3.75 -15.80
N GLY A 319 -12.26 -2.61 -16.38
CA GLY A 319 -11.95 -1.39 -15.61
C GLY A 319 -13.15 -0.89 -14.82
N ARG A 320 -14.37 -0.90 -15.40
CA ARG A 320 -15.61 -0.53 -14.69
C ARG A 320 -15.88 -1.47 -13.51
N ALA A 321 -15.81 -2.77 -13.74
CA ALA A 321 -15.98 -3.77 -12.68
C ALA A 321 -14.92 -3.61 -11.56
N GLY A 322 -13.67 -3.28 -11.96
CA GLY A 322 -12.61 -2.94 -11.03
C GLY A 322 -12.95 -1.73 -10.16
N ARG A 323 -13.46 -0.66 -10.76
CA ARG A 323 -13.90 0.55 -10.04
C ARG A 323 -15.01 0.24 -9.03
N GLU A 324 -16.03 -0.50 -9.42
CA GLU A 324 -17.14 -0.91 -8.53
C GLU A 324 -16.62 -1.71 -7.31
N LYS A 325 -15.64 -2.59 -7.54
CA LYS A 325 -14.98 -3.34 -6.44
C LYS A 325 -14.22 -2.41 -5.50
N VAL A 326 -13.49 -1.42 -6.04
CA VAL A 326 -12.76 -0.44 -5.21
C VAL A 326 -13.73 0.39 -4.38
N GLU A 327 -14.82 0.89 -4.94
CA GLU A 327 -15.85 1.65 -4.22
C GLU A 327 -16.39 0.88 -3.03
N ARG A 328 -16.64 -0.40 -3.19
CA ARG A 328 -17.21 -1.27 -2.16
C ARG A 328 -16.20 -1.67 -1.08
N LEU A 329 -14.95 -2.02 -1.45
CA LEU A 329 -14.01 -2.69 -0.55
C LEU A 329 -12.75 -1.89 -0.21
N PHE A 330 -12.29 -1.03 -1.13
CA PHE A 330 -10.98 -0.38 -1.06
C PHE A 330 -11.05 1.15 -1.06
N SER A 331 -12.22 1.72 -0.74
CA SER A 331 -12.40 3.16 -0.59
C SER A 331 -12.19 3.61 0.86
N ILE A 332 -11.66 4.82 1.05
CA ILE A 332 -11.58 5.44 2.37
C ILE A 332 -12.99 5.73 2.89
N GLN A 333 -13.93 6.08 2.00
CA GLN A 333 -15.33 6.30 2.36
C GLN A 333 -15.95 5.08 3.06
N GLY A 334 -15.62 3.88 2.59
CA GLY A 334 -16.09 2.62 3.19
C GLY A 334 -15.27 2.14 4.41
N ASN A 335 -13.98 2.45 4.46
CA ASN A 335 -13.06 1.92 5.48
C ASN A 335 -12.80 2.89 6.64
N ALA A 336 -12.96 4.22 6.48
CA ALA A 336 -12.82 5.17 7.57
C ALA A 336 -13.85 4.97 8.70
N PRO A 337 -15.12 4.62 8.44
CA PRO A 337 -16.06 4.26 9.52
C PRO A 337 -15.60 3.04 10.32
N LYS A 338 -14.99 2.02 9.68
CA LYS A 338 -14.46 0.83 10.36
C LYS A 338 -13.28 1.21 11.26
N LEU A 339 -12.34 2.00 10.75
CA LEU A 339 -11.22 2.53 11.53
C LEU A 339 -11.73 3.36 12.72
N ALA A 340 -12.70 4.25 12.50
CA ALA A 340 -13.29 5.06 13.54
C ALA A 340 -13.95 4.22 14.65
N THR A 341 -14.61 3.11 14.31
CA THR A 341 -15.20 2.18 15.27
C THR A 341 -14.12 1.55 16.14
N ILE A 342 -13.06 0.98 15.52
CA ILE A 342 -11.94 0.38 16.23
C ILE A 342 -11.28 1.38 17.18
N LEU A 343 -11.03 2.61 16.72
CA LEU A 343 -10.41 3.65 17.55
C LEU A 343 -11.29 4.05 18.74
N ARG A 344 -12.61 4.10 18.58
CA ARG A 344 -13.55 4.37 19.70
C ARG A 344 -13.57 3.23 20.71
N GLU A 345 -13.58 1.98 20.25
CA GLU A 345 -13.55 0.80 21.12
C GLU A 345 -12.27 0.79 21.95
N VAL A 346 -11.11 1.04 21.33
CA VAL A 346 -9.82 1.14 22.04
C VAL A 346 -9.79 2.33 23.00
N ALA A 347 -10.38 3.47 22.64
CA ALA A 347 -10.46 4.64 23.52
C ALA A 347 -11.31 4.40 24.76
N SER A 348 -12.29 3.51 24.70
CA SER A 348 -13.23 3.19 25.77
C SER A 348 -12.79 2.03 26.67
N SER A 349 -11.76 1.30 26.28
CA SER A 349 -11.16 0.19 27.03
C SER A 349 -9.98 0.65 27.87
#